data_7a9f826436266e56bafd3f2dc57c9a97
#
_entry.id   7a9f826436266e56bafd3f2dc57c9a97
#
_cell.length_a   1.000
_cell.length_b   1.000
_cell.length_c   1.000
_cell.angle_alpha   90.00
_cell.angle_beta   90.00
_cell.angle_gamma   90.00
#
_symmetry.space_group_name_H-M   'P 1'
#
loop_
_entity.id
_entity.type
_entity.pdbx_description
1 polymer ?
#
loop_
_entity_poly.entity_id
_entity_poly.type
_entity_poly.pdbx_seq_one_letter_code
_entity_poly.pdbx_strand_id
1 'polypeptide(L)'
;MLIKIEIDKKNIEKNLIKIRKINDNIICVLKDDAYGLGIKNILPVLIENNCRYFAAAYISEAFKIRRLIEKDYPDILGEISIMILNYIEESEIKKVLKNDIEITIFNFKQLEKYIEALKRFDILKNNKKNSNIIKKNDNFEDTEVVGNNIEKNNKLKIHIKLNTGMNRLGFDEEEIEKLIKILEENPNLDIISVYSHIFNVENEKETENQITKYDRVVSLFDKNKIKYRFKHIQASPLLFKYGKKYNYDFVRTGMAMYGMEPLFESSGLYNAVKVISKVINIRKIKRGEKISYGNKNTLKENKTVAVIPVGYAHGLQKQIETKESYVLVHGEKAKILGEICMDMIIVDITHIKNVQIDDEAVIIGKQGKEEITLPKMSEWAETIQDDILTKWDKEIKRILI
;
A
#
# COMPACT_ATOMS: atom_id res chain seq x y z
N MET A 1 -8.52 21.03 8.05
CA MET A 1 -7.07 21.22 8.32
C MET A 1 -6.45 22.09 7.24
N LEU A 2 -5.36 22.81 7.57
CA LEU A 2 -4.61 23.61 6.59
C LEU A 2 -3.55 22.80 5.82
N ILE A 3 -3.32 21.58 6.24
CA ILE A 3 -2.45 20.62 5.57
C ILE A 3 -3.22 19.97 4.41
N LYS A 4 -2.53 19.73 3.29
CA LYS A 4 -3.06 19.01 2.13
C LYS A 4 -2.01 18.04 1.61
N ILE A 5 -2.45 16.93 1.06
CA ILE A 5 -1.62 16.01 0.30
C ILE A 5 -2.07 16.09 -1.15
N GLU A 6 -1.22 16.61 -2.00
CA GLU A 6 -1.42 16.64 -3.44
C GLU A 6 -0.85 15.38 -4.07
N ILE A 7 -1.61 14.78 -4.99
CA ILE A 7 -1.26 13.53 -5.67
C ILE A 7 -1.21 13.82 -7.16
N ASP A 8 -0.02 13.78 -7.74
CA ASP A 8 0.21 14.01 -9.16
C ASP A 8 -0.13 12.75 -9.96
N LYS A 9 -1.30 12.76 -10.61
CA LYS A 9 -1.76 11.62 -11.40
C LYS A 9 -0.87 11.36 -12.62
N LYS A 10 -0.31 12.40 -13.26
CA LYS A 10 0.60 12.23 -14.40
C LYS A 10 1.90 11.54 -14.01
N ASN A 11 2.38 11.76 -12.79
CA ASN A 11 3.56 11.09 -12.29
C ASN A 11 3.27 9.62 -11.98
N ILE A 12 2.08 9.28 -11.46
CA ILE A 12 1.63 7.88 -11.34
C ILE A 12 1.60 7.22 -12.72
N GLU A 13 1.01 7.85 -13.72
CA GLU A 13 0.95 7.34 -15.11
C GLU A 13 2.35 7.07 -15.68
N LYS A 14 3.28 8.03 -15.54
CA LYS A 14 4.68 7.85 -15.97
C LYS A 14 5.37 6.68 -15.26
N ASN A 15 5.11 6.51 -13.97
CA ASN A 15 5.65 5.40 -13.19
C ASN A 15 5.08 4.06 -13.66
N LEU A 16 3.78 3.97 -13.93
CA LEU A 16 3.15 2.79 -14.51
C LEU A 16 3.76 2.43 -15.88
N ILE A 17 4.01 3.42 -16.74
CA ILE A 17 4.70 3.21 -18.02
C ILE A 17 6.10 2.62 -17.81
N LYS A 18 6.86 3.10 -16.82
CA LYS A 18 8.19 2.55 -16.50
C LYS A 18 8.11 1.12 -15.99
N ILE A 19 7.16 0.81 -15.12
CA ILE A 19 6.93 -0.54 -14.61
C ILE A 19 6.60 -1.47 -15.77
N ARG A 20 5.71 -1.08 -16.67
CA ARG A 20 5.29 -1.88 -17.83
C ARG A 20 6.40 -2.17 -18.83
N LYS A 21 7.41 -1.31 -18.96
CA LYS A 21 8.59 -1.62 -19.79
C LYS A 21 9.34 -2.86 -19.32
N ILE A 22 9.15 -3.26 -18.05
CA ILE A 22 9.77 -4.44 -17.47
C ILE A 22 8.76 -5.60 -17.43
N ASN A 23 7.55 -5.35 -16.91
CA ASN A 23 6.46 -6.33 -16.86
C ASN A 23 5.11 -5.65 -17.06
N ASP A 24 4.37 -6.06 -18.10
CA ASP A 24 3.07 -5.48 -18.45
C ASP A 24 1.96 -5.87 -17.47
N ASN A 25 2.08 -7.02 -16.81
CA ASN A 25 1.07 -7.55 -15.92
C ASN A 25 1.34 -7.07 -14.48
N ILE A 26 0.54 -6.13 -14.03
CA ILE A 26 0.72 -5.47 -12.74
C ILE A 26 -0.41 -5.86 -11.77
N ILE A 27 -0.04 -6.34 -10.59
CA ILE A 27 -0.91 -6.37 -9.42
C ILE A 27 -0.65 -5.08 -8.63
N CYS A 28 -1.60 -4.15 -8.68
CA CYS A 28 -1.50 -2.86 -8.00
C CYS A 28 -1.82 -3.02 -6.51
N VAL A 29 -0.84 -2.79 -5.65
CA VAL A 29 -0.98 -2.96 -4.20
C VAL A 29 -1.55 -1.69 -3.58
N LEU A 30 -2.79 -1.78 -3.08
CA LEU A 30 -3.58 -0.68 -2.51
C LEU A 30 -3.78 -0.81 -0.98
N LYS A 31 -2.97 -1.62 -0.31
CA LYS A 31 -3.05 -1.82 1.14
C LYS A 31 -2.89 -0.51 1.90
N ASP A 32 -3.40 -0.49 3.14
CA ASP A 32 -3.34 0.64 4.06
C ASP A 32 -3.90 1.93 3.41
N ASP A 33 -5.10 1.77 2.78
CA ASP A 33 -5.79 2.82 2.02
C ASP A 33 -4.90 3.46 0.94
N ALA A 34 -4.27 2.61 0.10
CA ALA A 34 -3.32 3.02 -0.94
C ALA A 34 -2.11 3.78 -0.34
N TYR A 35 -1.46 3.21 0.68
CA TYR A 35 -0.33 3.82 1.40
C TYR A 35 -0.70 5.19 2.01
N GLY A 36 -1.93 5.33 2.49
CA GLY A 36 -2.44 6.57 3.07
C GLY A 36 -2.89 7.62 2.05
N LEU A 37 -2.79 7.36 0.75
CA LEU A 37 -3.20 8.29 -0.32
C LEU A 37 -4.71 8.24 -0.62
N GLY A 38 -5.39 7.21 -0.12
CA GLY A 38 -6.81 6.98 -0.31
C GLY A 38 -7.13 6.16 -1.55
N ILE A 39 -7.68 4.95 -1.36
CA ILE A 39 -8.11 4.07 -2.46
C ILE A 39 -9.03 4.82 -3.43
N LYS A 40 -9.95 5.64 -2.92
CA LYS A 40 -10.89 6.43 -3.74
C LYS A 40 -10.22 7.41 -4.70
N ASN A 41 -9.00 7.86 -4.39
CA ASN A 41 -8.24 8.80 -5.22
C ASN A 41 -7.38 8.04 -6.24
N ILE A 42 -6.79 6.93 -5.81
CA ILE A 42 -5.80 6.18 -6.62
C ILE A 42 -6.47 5.22 -7.60
N LEU A 43 -7.54 4.54 -7.18
CA LEU A 43 -8.21 3.52 -8.00
C LEU A 43 -8.65 4.04 -9.38
N PRO A 44 -9.29 5.23 -9.51
CA PRO A 44 -9.62 5.79 -10.82
C PRO A 44 -8.41 5.93 -11.75
N VAL A 45 -7.31 6.48 -11.25
CA VAL A 45 -6.07 6.65 -12.02
C VAL A 45 -5.54 5.32 -12.54
N LEU A 46 -5.59 4.26 -11.71
CA LEU A 46 -5.14 2.93 -12.11
C LEU A 46 -6.05 2.30 -13.16
N ILE A 47 -7.37 2.43 -13.01
CA ILE A 47 -8.36 1.90 -13.97
C ILE A 47 -8.23 2.61 -15.32
N GLU A 48 -8.11 3.94 -15.35
CA GLU A 48 -7.87 4.74 -16.56
C GLU A 48 -6.58 4.32 -17.27
N ASN A 49 -5.61 3.82 -16.52
CA ASN A 49 -4.35 3.26 -17.03
C ASN A 49 -4.40 1.74 -17.24
N ASN A 50 -5.56 1.15 -17.47
CA ASN A 50 -5.75 -0.27 -17.77
C ASN A 50 -5.19 -1.24 -16.71
N CYS A 51 -5.12 -0.85 -15.44
CA CYS A 51 -4.87 -1.78 -14.36
C CYS A 51 -6.17 -2.51 -14.00
N ARG A 52 -6.10 -3.84 -13.87
CA ARG A 52 -7.26 -4.70 -13.61
C ARG A 52 -7.07 -5.63 -12.42
N TYR A 53 -5.87 -5.70 -11.87
CA TYR A 53 -5.55 -6.55 -10.74
C TYR A 53 -5.10 -5.72 -9.54
N PHE A 54 -5.80 -5.87 -8.42
CA PHE A 54 -5.56 -5.11 -7.21
C PHE A 54 -5.25 -6.04 -6.02
N ALA A 55 -4.41 -5.57 -5.10
CA ALA A 55 -4.11 -6.29 -3.87
C ALA A 55 -4.33 -5.39 -2.66
N ALA A 56 -5.12 -5.87 -1.70
CA ALA A 56 -5.41 -5.23 -0.42
C ALA A 56 -4.77 -6.01 0.73
N ALA A 57 -4.57 -5.39 1.89
CA ALA A 57 -4.15 -6.11 3.09
C ALA A 57 -5.34 -6.77 3.78
N TYR A 58 -6.48 -6.08 3.85
CA TYR A 58 -7.64 -6.46 4.65
C TYR A 58 -8.90 -6.58 3.80
N ILE A 59 -9.86 -7.37 4.30
CA ILE A 59 -11.15 -7.60 3.63
C ILE A 59 -11.95 -6.30 3.46
N SER A 60 -11.89 -5.39 4.42
CA SER A 60 -12.54 -4.07 4.36
C SER A 60 -12.05 -3.22 3.18
N GLU A 61 -10.75 -3.27 2.90
CA GLU A 61 -10.15 -2.59 1.75
C GLU A 61 -10.57 -3.24 0.43
N ALA A 62 -10.57 -4.59 0.37
CA ALA A 62 -11.01 -5.33 -0.80
C ALA A 62 -12.49 -5.00 -1.13
N PHE A 63 -13.36 -4.93 -0.12
CA PHE A 63 -14.75 -4.50 -0.31
C PHE A 63 -14.86 -3.03 -0.73
N LYS A 64 -14.02 -2.15 -0.18
CA LYS A 64 -13.98 -0.74 -0.60
C LYS A 64 -13.62 -0.62 -2.09
N ILE A 65 -12.62 -1.37 -2.56
CA ILE A 65 -12.24 -1.44 -3.98
C ILE A 65 -13.42 -1.96 -4.80
N ARG A 66 -14.02 -3.09 -4.42
CA ARG A 66 -15.14 -3.71 -5.15
C ARG A 66 -16.33 -2.75 -5.29
N ARG A 67 -16.76 -2.12 -4.19
CA ARG A 67 -17.88 -1.14 -4.20
C ARG A 67 -17.62 0.07 -5.09
N LEU A 68 -16.39 0.61 -5.08
CA LEU A 68 -16.04 1.72 -5.96
C LEU A 68 -16.12 1.30 -7.44
N ILE A 69 -15.64 0.10 -7.78
CA ILE A 69 -15.70 -0.41 -9.15
C ILE A 69 -17.15 -0.65 -9.58
N GLU A 70 -17.97 -1.28 -8.75
CA GLU A 70 -19.39 -1.52 -9.06
C GLU A 70 -20.16 -0.23 -9.28
N LYS A 71 -19.85 0.79 -8.49
CA LYS A 71 -20.52 2.09 -8.58
C LYS A 71 -20.08 2.89 -9.79
N ASP A 72 -18.76 3.00 -10.01
CA ASP A 72 -18.18 3.99 -10.90
C ASP A 72 -17.67 3.36 -12.24
N TYR A 73 -17.53 2.02 -12.29
CA TYR A 73 -16.98 1.27 -13.43
C TYR A 73 -17.66 -0.08 -13.65
N PRO A 74 -19.01 -0.15 -13.71
CA PRO A 74 -19.75 -1.42 -13.77
C PRO A 74 -19.42 -2.26 -15.02
N ASP A 75 -19.07 -1.61 -16.14
CA ASP A 75 -18.81 -2.28 -17.42
C ASP A 75 -17.55 -3.17 -17.40
N ILE A 76 -16.59 -2.88 -16.52
CA ILE A 76 -15.35 -3.66 -16.39
C ILE A 76 -15.34 -4.57 -15.16
N LEU A 77 -16.45 -4.69 -14.44
CA LEU A 77 -16.53 -5.43 -13.19
C LEU A 77 -16.03 -6.88 -13.33
N GLY A 78 -16.37 -7.54 -14.44
CA GLY A 78 -15.96 -8.91 -14.74
C GLY A 78 -14.47 -9.07 -15.08
N GLU A 79 -13.77 -7.99 -15.37
CA GLU A 79 -12.34 -7.99 -15.66
C GLU A 79 -11.46 -7.81 -14.41
N ILE A 80 -12.07 -7.43 -13.28
CA ILE A 80 -11.36 -7.02 -12.09
C ILE A 80 -11.09 -8.17 -11.14
N SER A 81 -9.83 -8.38 -10.84
CA SER A 81 -9.36 -9.27 -9.77
C SER A 81 -8.91 -8.49 -8.54
N ILE A 82 -9.29 -8.96 -7.35
CA ILE A 82 -8.91 -8.34 -6.08
C ILE A 82 -8.43 -9.43 -5.14
N MET A 83 -7.15 -9.40 -4.76
CA MET A 83 -6.58 -10.35 -3.81
C MET A 83 -6.37 -9.72 -2.42
N ILE A 84 -6.57 -10.52 -1.37
CA ILE A 84 -6.22 -10.17 0.01
C ILE A 84 -4.90 -10.83 0.37
N LEU A 85 -3.94 -10.02 0.84
CA LEU A 85 -2.58 -10.45 1.17
C LEU A 85 -2.45 -11.06 2.58
N ASN A 86 -3.32 -10.66 3.52
CA ASN A 86 -3.29 -11.07 4.91
C ASN A 86 -4.32 -12.18 5.22
N TYR A 87 -4.36 -12.57 6.49
CA TYR A 87 -5.35 -13.49 7.03
C TYR A 87 -6.75 -12.87 7.01
N ILE A 88 -7.76 -13.71 6.78
CA ILE A 88 -9.17 -13.38 6.99
C ILE A 88 -9.79 -14.40 7.97
N GLU A 89 -10.84 -14.01 8.66
CA GLU A 89 -11.59 -14.93 9.51
C GLU A 89 -12.43 -15.90 8.67
N GLU A 90 -12.62 -17.12 9.16
CA GLU A 90 -13.42 -18.13 8.43
C GLU A 90 -14.88 -17.71 8.21
N SER A 91 -15.42 -16.90 9.12
CA SER A 91 -16.75 -16.31 9.02
C SER A 91 -16.94 -15.40 7.80
N GLU A 92 -15.84 -14.85 7.27
CA GLU A 92 -15.85 -13.94 6.11
C GLU A 92 -15.86 -14.69 4.76
N ILE A 93 -15.63 -16.01 4.73
CA ILE A 93 -15.56 -16.80 3.48
C ILE A 93 -16.83 -16.65 2.63
N LYS A 94 -18.01 -16.62 3.25
CA LYS A 94 -19.28 -16.38 2.53
C LYS A 94 -19.28 -15.02 1.80
N LYS A 95 -18.77 -13.97 2.45
CA LYS A 95 -18.70 -12.63 1.87
C LYS A 95 -17.63 -12.56 0.75
N VAL A 96 -16.50 -13.22 0.95
CA VAL A 96 -15.43 -13.36 -0.05
C VAL A 96 -15.98 -13.98 -1.33
N LEU A 97 -16.68 -15.11 -1.25
CA LEU A 97 -17.30 -15.79 -2.39
C LEU A 97 -18.35 -14.93 -3.09
N LYS A 98 -19.20 -14.21 -2.33
CA LYS A 98 -20.26 -13.38 -2.88
C LYS A 98 -19.72 -12.15 -3.64
N ASN A 99 -18.57 -11.63 -3.23
CA ASN A 99 -17.97 -10.43 -3.81
C ASN A 99 -16.81 -10.74 -4.78
N ASP A 100 -16.63 -12.01 -5.13
CA ASP A 100 -15.58 -12.46 -6.04
C ASP A 100 -14.18 -11.93 -5.64
N ILE A 101 -13.84 -12.10 -4.35
CA ILE A 101 -12.55 -11.72 -3.78
C ILE A 101 -11.65 -12.95 -3.73
N GLU A 102 -10.38 -12.77 -4.02
CA GLU A 102 -9.35 -13.79 -3.99
C GLU A 102 -8.56 -13.69 -2.68
N ILE A 103 -8.20 -14.83 -2.07
CA ILE A 103 -7.56 -14.83 -0.75
C ILE A 103 -6.22 -15.55 -0.76
N THR A 104 -5.32 -15.17 0.14
CA THR A 104 -4.03 -15.83 0.33
C THR A 104 -4.12 -16.96 1.34
N ILE A 105 -3.56 -18.12 0.99
CA ILE A 105 -3.37 -19.27 1.88
C ILE A 105 -1.88 -19.43 2.17
N PHE A 106 -1.53 -19.58 3.45
CA PHE A 106 -0.14 -19.61 3.88
C PHE A 106 0.16 -20.59 5.05
N ASN A 107 -0.83 -21.34 5.54
CA ASN A 107 -0.66 -22.45 6.49
C ASN A 107 -1.83 -23.43 6.46
N PHE A 108 -1.63 -24.65 6.97
CA PHE A 108 -2.65 -25.70 6.97
C PHE A 108 -3.85 -25.38 7.83
N LYS A 109 -3.68 -24.80 9.01
CA LYS A 109 -4.79 -24.48 9.90
C LYS A 109 -5.78 -23.50 9.25
N GLN A 110 -5.25 -22.52 8.52
CA GLN A 110 -6.07 -21.59 7.73
C GLN A 110 -6.80 -22.33 6.60
N LEU A 111 -6.09 -23.17 5.84
CA LEU A 111 -6.65 -23.93 4.73
C LEU A 111 -7.77 -24.87 5.19
N GLU A 112 -7.56 -25.61 6.27
CA GLU A 112 -8.54 -26.53 6.87
C GLU A 112 -9.82 -25.77 7.28
N LYS A 113 -9.70 -24.66 7.99
CA LYS A 113 -10.83 -23.81 8.38
C LYS A 113 -11.65 -23.33 7.17
N TYR A 114 -10.96 -22.92 6.09
CA TYR A 114 -11.64 -22.41 4.91
C TYR A 114 -12.33 -23.53 4.12
N ILE A 115 -11.75 -24.72 4.05
CA ILE A 115 -12.38 -25.91 3.47
C ILE A 115 -13.65 -26.28 4.26
N GLU A 116 -13.59 -26.24 5.59
CA GLU A 116 -14.77 -26.50 6.43
C GLU A 116 -15.87 -25.44 6.24
N ALA A 117 -15.49 -24.16 6.13
CA ALA A 117 -16.42 -23.07 5.88
C ALA A 117 -17.11 -23.24 4.51
N LEU A 118 -16.37 -23.66 3.46
CA LEU A 118 -16.93 -24.00 2.16
C LEU A 118 -17.95 -25.15 2.23
N LYS A 119 -17.60 -26.24 2.90
CA LYS A 119 -18.50 -27.40 3.08
C LYS A 119 -19.80 -26.98 3.78
N ARG A 120 -19.72 -26.18 4.84
CA ARG A 120 -20.90 -25.63 5.54
C ARG A 120 -21.76 -24.76 4.60
N PHE A 121 -21.14 -23.94 3.77
CA PHE A 121 -21.84 -23.09 2.82
C PHE A 121 -22.58 -23.87 1.74
N ASP A 122 -21.97 -24.92 1.18
CA ASP A 122 -22.57 -25.80 0.17
C ASP A 122 -23.76 -26.58 0.73
N ILE A 123 -23.67 -27.08 1.96
CA ILE A 123 -24.77 -27.75 2.66
C ILE A 123 -25.97 -26.81 2.82
N LEU A 124 -25.75 -25.59 3.29
CA LEU A 124 -26.80 -24.59 3.46
C LEU A 124 -27.48 -24.23 2.13
N LYS A 125 -26.71 -24.16 1.04
CA LYS A 125 -27.21 -23.84 -0.30
C LYS A 125 -28.08 -25.00 -0.85
N ASN A 126 -27.65 -26.22 -0.65
CA ASN A 126 -28.41 -27.43 -1.07
C ASN A 126 -29.70 -27.59 -0.28
N ASN A 127 -29.68 -27.35 1.02
CA ASN A 127 -30.87 -27.39 1.87
C ASN A 127 -31.90 -26.31 1.48
N LYS A 128 -31.46 -25.10 1.10
CA LYS A 128 -32.33 -24.02 0.57
C LYS A 128 -32.95 -24.34 -0.79
N LYS A 129 -32.29 -25.13 -1.63
CA LYS A 129 -32.85 -25.59 -2.92
C LYS A 129 -33.92 -26.66 -2.73
N ASN A 130 -33.80 -27.50 -1.69
CA ASN A 130 -34.72 -28.58 -1.38
C ASN A 130 -35.93 -28.14 -0.53
N SER A 131 -35.84 -26.98 0.11
CA SER A 131 -36.92 -26.40 0.91
C SER A 131 -37.59 -25.26 0.17
N ASN A 132 -38.61 -25.56 -0.62
CA ASN A 132 -39.57 -24.57 -1.13
C ASN A 132 -40.51 -24.02 -0.04
N ILE A 133 -40.15 -24.18 1.23
CA ILE A 133 -40.93 -23.73 2.39
C ILE A 133 -39.95 -23.19 3.43
N ILE A 134 -40.15 -21.98 3.77
CA ILE A 134 -40.15 -21.28 5.03
C ILE A 134 -39.54 -19.90 4.94
N LYS A 135 -40.49 -18.98 5.19
CA LYS A 135 -40.31 -17.54 5.36
C LYS A 135 -39.50 -17.19 6.59
N LYS A 136 -38.75 -16.05 6.44
CA LYS A 136 -38.53 -15.05 7.49
C LYS A 136 -38.24 -15.52 8.90
N ASN A 137 -36.98 -15.52 9.28
CA ASN A 137 -36.48 -14.97 10.55
C ASN A 137 -34.94 -15.13 10.62
N ASP A 138 -34.21 -14.40 9.81
CA ASP A 138 -32.80 -14.11 10.06
C ASP A 138 -32.67 -12.59 10.04
N ASN A 139 -32.93 -11.98 11.20
CA ASN A 139 -32.56 -10.60 11.50
C ASN A 139 -31.04 -10.53 11.70
N PHE A 140 -30.29 -10.70 10.62
CA PHE A 140 -28.93 -10.20 10.48
C PHE A 140 -28.99 -9.18 9.34
N GLU A 141 -28.76 -7.94 9.66
CA GLU A 141 -28.60 -6.86 8.70
C GLU A 141 -27.41 -7.19 7.77
N ASP A 142 -27.71 -7.89 6.66
CA ASP A 142 -26.81 -8.17 5.53
C ASP A 142 -26.69 -6.88 4.68
N THR A 143 -26.28 -5.75 5.28
CA THR A 143 -26.08 -4.47 4.61
C THR A 143 -24.80 -4.38 3.78
N GLU A 144 -24.01 -5.48 3.70
CA GLU A 144 -22.71 -5.47 3.00
C GLU A 144 -22.63 -6.44 1.80
N VAL A 145 -23.75 -6.82 1.20
CA VAL A 145 -23.73 -7.62 -0.02
C VAL A 145 -23.88 -6.69 -1.22
N VAL A 146 -22.78 -6.47 -1.91
CA VAL A 146 -22.73 -5.70 -3.15
C VAL A 146 -22.63 -6.70 -4.30
N GLY A 147 -23.52 -6.58 -5.29
CA GLY A 147 -23.45 -7.35 -6.53
C GLY A 147 -24.44 -8.52 -6.67
N ASN A 148 -25.56 -8.26 -7.37
CA ASN A 148 -26.53 -9.30 -7.77
C ASN A 148 -26.17 -10.04 -9.07
N ASN A 149 -25.10 -9.67 -9.78
CA ASN A 149 -24.84 -10.10 -11.17
C ASN A 149 -23.51 -10.81 -11.42
N ILE A 150 -22.71 -11.15 -10.40
CA ILE A 150 -21.49 -11.96 -10.63
C ILE A 150 -21.94 -13.43 -10.78
N GLU A 151 -21.62 -14.06 -11.90
CA GLU A 151 -21.84 -15.49 -12.12
C GLU A 151 -21.31 -16.27 -10.91
N LYS A 152 -22.18 -17.08 -10.31
CA LYS A 152 -21.91 -17.81 -9.07
C LYS A 152 -20.91 -18.94 -9.29
N ASN A 153 -19.65 -18.59 -9.42
CA ASN A 153 -18.58 -19.55 -9.33
C ASN A 153 -18.50 -20.03 -7.86
N ASN A 154 -18.83 -21.30 -7.60
CA ASN A 154 -18.84 -21.85 -6.26
C ASN A 154 -17.43 -22.18 -5.74
N LYS A 155 -16.38 -21.81 -6.47
CA LYS A 155 -15.00 -22.09 -6.11
C LYS A 155 -14.38 -20.91 -5.37
N LEU A 156 -13.67 -21.22 -4.29
CA LEU A 156 -12.87 -20.24 -3.58
C LEU A 156 -11.57 -19.99 -4.34
N LYS A 157 -11.39 -18.77 -4.82
CA LYS A 157 -10.17 -18.32 -5.49
C LYS A 157 -9.05 -18.11 -4.48
N ILE A 158 -7.95 -18.83 -4.62
CA ILE A 158 -6.84 -18.81 -3.66
C ILE A 158 -5.50 -18.51 -4.32
N HIS A 159 -4.65 -17.82 -3.56
CA HIS A 159 -3.23 -17.62 -3.86
C HIS A 159 -2.41 -18.38 -2.84
N ILE A 160 -1.58 -19.30 -3.29
CA ILE A 160 -0.71 -20.07 -2.41
C ILE A 160 0.57 -19.29 -2.17
N LYS A 161 0.80 -18.93 -0.92
CA LYS A 161 2.03 -18.25 -0.53
C LYS A 161 3.08 -19.25 -0.08
N LEU A 162 4.30 -19.11 -0.64
CA LEU A 162 5.46 -19.90 -0.32
C LEU A 162 6.44 -19.11 0.56
N ASN A 163 7.04 -19.78 1.55
CA ASN A 163 8.15 -19.25 2.33
C ASN A 163 9.47 -19.64 1.67
N THR A 164 10.09 -18.69 1.01
CA THR A 164 11.39 -18.89 0.36
C THR A 164 12.55 -18.28 1.13
N GLY A 165 12.28 -17.75 2.35
CA GLY A 165 13.35 -17.20 3.21
C GLY A 165 12.95 -15.95 4.01
N MET A 166 11.76 -15.34 3.72
CA MET A 166 11.30 -14.18 4.50
C MET A 166 10.81 -14.55 5.90
N ASN A 167 10.42 -15.81 6.13
CA ASN A 167 10.03 -16.38 7.42
C ASN A 167 8.91 -15.61 8.14
N ARG A 168 7.96 -15.07 7.37
CA ARG A 168 6.80 -14.34 7.89
C ARG A 168 5.49 -15.08 7.67
N LEU A 169 5.22 -15.49 6.45
CA LEU A 169 4.03 -16.22 6.01
C LEU A 169 4.40 -17.12 4.83
N GLY A 170 3.73 -18.27 4.70
CA GLY A 170 3.88 -19.16 3.55
C GLY A 170 4.26 -20.58 3.95
N PHE A 171 3.94 -21.53 3.07
CA PHE A 171 4.31 -22.93 3.24
C PHE A 171 5.80 -23.11 2.99
N ASP A 172 6.44 -23.90 3.85
CA ASP A 172 7.82 -24.34 3.65
C ASP A 172 7.88 -25.47 2.63
N GLU A 173 9.08 -25.71 2.07
CA GLU A 173 9.28 -26.68 1.00
C GLU A 173 8.85 -28.09 1.43
N GLU A 174 9.14 -28.47 2.66
CA GLU A 174 8.82 -29.77 3.25
C GLU A 174 7.31 -30.00 3.42
N GLU A 175 6.52 -28.94 3.39
CA GLU A 175 5.06 -28.96 3.53
C GLU A 175 4.33 -29.17 2.19
N ILE A 176 5.01 -29.02 1.06
CA ILE A 176 4.39 -28.95 -0.26
C ILE A 176 3.74 -30.26 -0.67
N GLU A 177 4.33 -31.43 -0.38
CA GLU A 177 3.72 -32.71 -0.71
C GLU A 177 2.39 -32.91 0.01
N LYS A 178 2.31 -32.53 1.30
CA LYS A 178 1.07 -32.56 2.07
C LYS A 178 0.05 -31.56 1.50
N LEU A 179 0.53 -30.35 1.14
CA LEU A 179 -0.34 -29.33 0.55
C LEU A 179 -0.97 -29.81 -0.76
N ILE A 180 -0.18 -30.40 -1.66
CA ILE A 180 -0.66 -30.93 -2.94
C ILE A 180 -1.78 -31.94 -2.73
N LYS A 181 -1.63 -32.89 -1.82
CA LYS A 181 -2.69 -33.88 -1.52
C LYS A 181 -3.99 -33.22 -1.08
N ILE A 182 -3.90 -32.21 -0.19
CA ILE A 182 -5.09 -31.49 0.24
C ILE A 182 -5.77 -30.73 -0.91
N LEU A 183 -4.97 -30.13 -1.82
CA LEU A 183 -5.49 -29.41 -2.99
C LEU A 183 -6.20 -30.34 -3.98
N GLU A 184 -5.65 -31.54 -4.22
CA GLU A 184 -6.27 -32.58 -5.07
C GLU A 184 -7.62 -33.07 -4.52
N GLU A 185 -7.72 -33.21 -3.19
CA GLU A 185 -8.94 -33.65 -2.50
C GLU A 185 -10.03 -32.56 -2.45
N ASN A 186 -9.70 -31.29 -2.75
CA ASN A 186 -10.61 -30.16 -2.60
C ASN A 186 -10.78 -29.36 -3.93
N PRO A 187 -11.48 -29.90 -4.94
CA PRO A 187 -11.66 -29.28 -6.25
C PRO A 187 -12.47 -27.96 -6.23
N ASN A 188 -13.07 -27.62 -5.08
CA ASN A 188 -13.74 -26.33 -4.86
C ASN A 188 -12.76 -25.19 -4.57
N LEU A 189 -11.46 -25.47 -4.50
CA LEU A 189 -10.41 -24.46 -4.46
C LEU A 189 -9.95 -24.17 -5.90
N ASP A 190 -10.01 -22.90 -6.29
CA ASP A 190 -9.51 -22.41 -7.60
C ASP A 190 -8.17 -21.72 -7.36
N ILE A 191 -7.07 -22.37 -7.71
CA ILE A 191 -5.73 -21.84 -7.48
C ILE A 191 -5.43 -20.79 -8.54
N ILE A 192 -5.47 -19.53 -8.13
CA ILE A 192 -5.17 -18.40 -9.01
C ILE A 192 -3.67 -18.27 -9.19
N SER A 193 -2.90 -18.27 -8.10
CA SER A 193 -1.45 -18.16 -8.22
C SER A 193 -0.68 -18.91 -7.14
N VAL A 194 0.60 -19.14 -7.46
CA VAL A 194 1.62 -19.54 -6.49
C VAL A 194 2.62 -18.40 -6.40
N TYR A 195 2.92 -17.89 -5.18
CA TYR A 195 3.78 -16.72 -5.06
C TYR A 195 4.64 -16.68 -3.82
N SER A 196 5.69 -15.86 -3.87
CA SER A 196 6.55 -15.57 -2.73
C SER A 196 6.90 -14.07 -2.66
N HIS A 197 7.84 -13.71 -1.80
CA HIS A 197 8.33 -12.34 -1.63
C HIS A 197 9.79 -12.34 -1.21
N ILE A 198 10.63 -11.59 -1.93
CA ILE A 198 12.05 -11.45 -1.62
C ILE A 198 12.21 -10.48 -0.45
N PHE A 199 12.98 -10.87 0.57
CA PHE A 199 13.16 -10.03 1.77
C PHE A 199 14.32 -9.04 1.65
N ASN A 200 15.36 -9.38 0.88
CA ASN A 200 16.55 -8.55 0.72
C ASN A 200 17.08 -8.63 -0.72
N VAL A 201 16.71 -7.64 -1.51
CA VAL A 201 17.11 -7.58 -2.93
C VAL A 201 18.55 -7.06 -3.11
N GLU A 202 19.14 -6.47 -2.08
CA GLU A 202 20.49 -5.90 -2.16
C GLU A 202 21.56 -6.98 -2.10
N ASN A 203 21.31 -8.05 -1.35
CA ASN A 203 22.16 -9.23 -1.34
C ASN A 203 21.80 -10.15 -2.51
N GLU A 204 22.61 -10.14 -3.56
CA GLU A 204 22.37 -10.92 -4.77
C GLU A 204 22.34 -12.44 -4.49
N LYS A 205 23.24 -12.94 -3.66
CA LYS A 205 23.29 -14.37 -3.31
C LYS A 205 22.03 -14.82 -2.57
N GLU A 206 21.55 -14.02 -1.62
CA GLU A 206 20.28 -14.30 -0.91
C GLU A 206 19.09 -14.25 -1.85
N THR A 207 19.05 -13.25 -2.74
CA THR A 207 18.02 -13.13 -3.78
C THR A 207 18.01 -14.37 -4.67
N GLU A 208 19.14 -14.79 -5.21
CA GLU A 208 19.25 -15.99 -6.06
C GLU A 208 18.88 -17.27 -5.33
N ASN A 209 19.27 -17.44 -4.08
CA ASN A 209 18.86 -18.57 -3.25
C ASN A 209 17.33 -18.62 -3.07
N GLN A 210 16.67 -17.47 -2.79
CA GLN A 210 15.23 -17.40 -2.67
C GLN A 210 14.51 -17.71 -3.99
N ILE A 211 15.02 -17.19 -5.10
CA ILE A 211 14.49 -17.47 -6.45
C ILE A 211 14.63 -18.95 -6.78
N THR A 212 15.80 -19.54 -6.57
CA THR A 212 16.06 -20.97 -6.81
C THR A 212 15.13 -21.85 -5.96
N LYS A 213 14.94 -21.52 -4.69
CA LYS A 213 13.99 -22.23 -3.81
C LYS A 213 12.55 -22.09 -4.35
N TYR A 214 12.17 -20.89 -4.78
CA TYR A 214 10.86 -20.64 -5.35
C TYR A 214 10.61 -21.48 -6.59
N ASP A 215 11.51 -21.46 -7.56
CA ASP A 215 11.38 -22.22 -8.82
C ASP A 215 11.33 -23.72 -8.57
N ARG A 216 12.14 -24.22 -7.63
CA ARG A 216 12.14 -25.63 -7.24
C ARG A 216 10.79 -26.03 -6.65
N VAL A 217 10.24 -25.23 -5.73
CA VAL A 217 8.93 -25.51 -5.13
C VAL A 217 7.80 -25.41 -6.15
N VAL A 218 7.81 -24.41 -7.03
CA VAL A 218 6.82 -24.28 -8.11
C VAL A 218 6.88 -25.50 -9.05
N SER A 219 8.07 -26.03 -9.34
CA SER A 219 8.22 -27.22 -10.16
C SER A 219 7.56 -28.47 -9.56
N LEU A 220 7.37 -28.54 -8.24
CA LEU A 220 6.63 -29.64 -7.58
C LEU A 220 5.14 -29.56 -7.91
N PHE A 221 4.54 -28.36 -7.98
CA PHE A 221 3.17 -28.18 -8.42
C PHE A 221 3.01 -28.64 -9.87
N ASP A 222 3.92 -28.23 -10.75
CA ASP A 222 3.90 -28.60 -12.17
C ASP A 222 4.06 -30.12 -12.36
N LYS A 223 4.99 -30.76 -11.66
CA LYS A 223 5.23 -32.20 -11.67
C LYS A 223 4.01 -33.01 -11.23
N ASN A 224 3.27 -32.51 -10.23
CA ASN A 224 2.04 -33.12 -9.73
C ASN A 224 0.80 -32.66 -10.49
N LYS A 225 0.95 -31.91 -11.61
CA LYS A 225 -0.13 -31.42 -12.47
C LYS A 225 -1.17 -30.57 -11.73
N ILE A 226 -0.78 -29.91 -10.66
CA ILE A 226 -1.64 -28.93 -9.97
C ILE A 226 -1.78 -27.70 -10.84
N LYS A 227 -3.00 -27.41 -11.25
CA LYS A 227 -3.29 -26.28 -12.13
C LYS A 227 -3.38 -24.99 -11.31
N TYR A 228 -2.62 -24.00 -11.70
CA TYR A 228 -2.73 -22.61 -11.26
C TYR A 228 -2.65 -21.70 -12.49
N ARG A 229 -3.12 -20.43 -12.39
CA ARG A 229 -3.20 -19.57 -13.58
C ARG A 229 -1.90 -18.83 -13.85
N PHE A 230 -1.19 -18.39 -12.78
CA PHE A 230 0.06 -17.65 -12.91
C PHE A 230 0.93 -17.74 -11.65
N LYS A 231 2.16 -17.30 -11.79
CA LYS A 231 3.13 -17.23 -10.71
C LYS A 231 3.77 -15.86 -10.61
N HIS A 232 4.10 -15.42 -9.39
CA HIS A 232 4.72 -14.11 -9.18
C HIS A 232 5.57 -14.07 -7.91
N ILE A 233 6.70 -13.39 -7.97
CA ILE A 233 7.59 -13.17 -6.82
C ILE A 233 8.07 -11.72 -6.78
N GLN A 234 8.18 -11.05 -7.94
CA GLN A 234 8.66 -9.69 -8.03
C GLN A 234 7.76 -8.70 -7.29
N ALA A 235 8.41 -7.83 -6.51
CA ALA A 235 7.88 -6.60 -5.99
C ALA A 235 8.72 -5.43 -6.51
N SER A 236 8.37 -4.18 -6.20
CA SER A 236 9.07 -3.00 -6.73
C SER A 236 10.60 -3.07 -6.60
N PRO A 237 11.21 -3.46 -5.47
CA PRO A 237 12.66 -3.53 -5.37
C PRO A 237 13.29 -4.54 -6.34
N LEU A 238 12.75 -5.77 -6.42
CA LEU A 238 13.28 -6.79 -7.31
C LEU A 238 13.11 -6.39 -8.78
N LEU A 239 11.98 -5.75 -9.12
CA LEU A 239 11.68 -5.28 -10.47
C LEU A 239 12.72 -4.27 -10.95
N PHE A 240 13.02 -3.24 -10.14
CA PHE A 240 13.92 -2.16 -10.55
C PHE A 240 15.40 -2.55 -10.48
N LYS A 241 15.78 -3.46 -9.57
CA LYS A 241 17.17 -3.92 -9.51
C LYS A 241 17.55 -4.90 -10.62
N TYR A 242 16.67 -5.85 -10.91
CA TYR A 242 17.00 -6.96 -11.81
C TYR A 242 16.25 -6.90 -13.16
N GLY A 243 15.35 -5.95 -13.34
CA GLY A 243 14.61 -5.79 -14.56
C GLY A 243 13.90 -7.07 -14.99
N LYS A 244 14.14 -7.52 -16.22
CA LYS A 244 13.53 -8.71 -16.81
C LYS A 244 14.19 -10.03 -16.37
N LYS A 245 15.30 -10.04 -15.63
CA LYS A 245 16.04 -11.26 -15.25
C LYS A 245 15.13 -12.28 -14.53
N TYR A 246 14.24 -11.82 -13.66
CA TYR A 246 13.30 -12.66 -12.91
C TYR A 246 11.84 -12.33 -13.25
N ASN A 247 11.54 -12.19 -14.53
CA ASN A 247 10.22 -11.77 -15.02
C ASN A 247 9.26 -12.97 -15.05
N TYR A 248 8.50 -13.13 -13.98
CA TYR A 248 7.37 -14.06 -13.91
C TYR A 248 6.11 -13.43 -14.51
N ASP A 249 4.95 -14.10 -14.40
CA ASP A 249 3.73 -13.67 -15.08
C ASP A 249 3.24 -12.30 -14.62
N PHE A 250 3.38 -11.97 -13.32
CA PHE A 250 2.95 -10.71 -12.73
C PHE A 250 4.01 -10.09 -11.82
N VAL A 251 3.98 -8.75 -11.70
CA VAL A 251 4.69 -8.00 -10.66
C VAL A 251 3.69 -7.35 -9.69
N ARG A 252 4.00 -7.39 -8.39
CA ARG A 252 3.25 -6.63 -7.39
C ARG A 252 3.95 -5.30 -7.14
N THR A 253 3.24 -4.20 -7.34
CA THR A 253 3.79 -2.87 -7.10
C THR A 253 2.85 -1.99 -6.28
N GLY A 254 3.39 -1.30 -5.32
CA GLY A 254 2.73 -0.27 -4.52
C GLY A 254 3.60 0.97 -4.53
N MET A 255 4.70 0.95 -3.80
CA MET A 255 5.60 2.09 -3.62
C MET A 255 6.07 2.72 -4.94
N ALA A 256 6.46 1.92 -5.93
CA ALA A 256 6.96 2.43 -7.20
C ALA A 256 5.90 3.19 -8.01
N MET A 257 4.62 2.85 -7.87
CA MET A 257 3.54 3.60 -8.54
C MET A 257 3.49 5.05 -8.05
N TYR A 258 3.78 5.28 -6.78
CA TYR A 258 3.76 6.61 -6.15
C TYR A 258 5.08 7.36 -6.24
N GLY A 259 6.09 6.76 -6.87
CA GLY A 259 7.42 7.36 -7.01
C GLY A 259 8.27 7.27 -5.74
N MET A 260 7.93 6.35 -4.84
CA MET A 260 8.84 5.98 -3.77
C MET A 260 10.01 5.19 -4.34
N GLU A 261 11.21 5.56 -3.92
CA GLU A 261 12.43 4.93 -4.41
C GLU A 261 12.56 3.50 -3.85
N PRO A 262 12.50 2.46 -4.69
CA PRO A 262 12.52 1.09 -4.22
C PRO A 262 13.89 0.57 -3.81
N LEU A 263 14.95 1.31 -4.16
CA LEU A 263 16.36 1.00 -3.90
C LEU A 263 17.06 2.25 -3.36
N PHE A 264 18.29 2.10 -2.86
CA PHE A 264 19.13 3.25 -2.47
C PHE A 264 19.62 4.06 -3.66
N GLU A 265 19.67 3.46 -4.84
CA GLU A 265 20.00 4.13 -6.10
C GLU A 265 18.73 4.65 -6.79
N SER A 266 18.86 5.74 -7.52
CA SER A 266 17.73 6.34 -8.22
C SER A 266 17.19 5.40 -9.31
N SER A 267 15.94 4.98 -9.16
CA SER A 267 15.17 4.23 -10.18
C SER A 267 14.66 5.15 -11.29
N GLY A 268 14.82 6.45 -11.12
CA GLY A 268 14.29 7.48 -12.00
C GLY A 268 12.76 7.59 -11.96
N LEU A 269 12.12 7.09 -10.94
CA LEU A 269 10.68 7.25 -10.72
C LEU A 269 10.34 8.72 -10.44
N TYR A 270 9.11 9.09 -10.75
CA TYR A 270 8.60 10.44 -10.53
C TYR A 270 7.84 10.49 -9.21
N ASN A 271 8.24 11.34 -8.28
CA ASN A 271 7.52 11.56 -7.04
C ASN A 271 6.09 12.04 -7.36
N ALA A 272 5.10 11.29 -6.90
CA ALA A 272 3.69 11.60 -7.12
C ALA A 272 3.03 12.27 -5.91
N VAL A 273 3.77 12.52 -4.81
CA VAL A 273 3.19 12.99 -3.55
C VAL A 273 3.84 14.29 -3.12
N LYS A 274 3.02 15.31 -2.84
CA LYS A 274 3.44 16.57 -2.24
C LYS A 274 2.61 16.85 -0.99
N VAL A 275 3.25 17.13 0.13
CA VAL A 275 2.60 17.50 1.39
C VAL A 275 2.87 18.97 1.64
N ILE A 276 1.79 19.75 1.73
CA ILE A 276 1.83 21.19 1.88
C ILE A 276 1.03 21.67 3.09
N SER A 277 1.44 22.80 3.60
CA SER A 277 0.70 23.60 4.57
C SER A 277 0.94 25.08 4.24
N LYS A 278 0.74 25.98 5.17
CA LYS A 278 0.94 27.41 4.96
C LYS A 278 1.50 28.11 6.20
N VAL A 279 2.10 29.26 6.00
CA VAL A 279 2.50 30.16 7.07
C VAL A 279 1.27 30.77 7.75
N ILE A 280 1.14 30.62 9.07
CA ILE A 280 0.00 31.19 9.83
C ILE A 280 0.38 32.35 10.77
N ASN A 281 1.68 32.49 11.06
CA ASN A 281 2.17 33.57 11.89
C ASN A 281 3.67 33.84 11.60
N ILE A 282 4.10 35.08 11.75
CA ILE A 282 5.51 35.52 11.59
C ILE A 282 5.89 36.32 12.83
N ARG A 283 7.06 36.01 13.41
CA ARG A 283 7.56 36.70 14.61
C ARG A 283 9.04 36.99 14.49
N LYS A 284 9.45 38.15 15.06
CA LYS A 284 10.85 38.46 15.29
C LYS A 284 11.19 38.06 16.73
N ILE A 285 12.20 37.25 16.92
CA ILE A 285 12.66 36.73 18.22
C ILE A 285 14.09 37.21 18.43
N LYS A 286 14.41 37.75 19.63
CA LYS A 286 15.71 38.32 19.94
C LYS A 286 16.68 37.24 20.42
N ARG A 287 17.95 37.51 20.24
CA ARG A 287 19.03 36.75 20.89
C ARG A 287 18.76 36.60 22.39
N GLY A 288 18.96 35.41 22.92
CA GLY A 288 18.74 35.07 24.33
C GLY A 288 17.30 34.63 24.65
N GLU A 289 16.33 34.86 23.75
CA GLU A 289 14.98 34.33 23.93
C GLU A 289 14.93 32.83 23.57
N LYS A 290 13.97 32.12 24.15
CA LYS A 290 13.70 30.70 23.92
C LYS A 290 12.69 30.53 22.79
N ILE A 291 12.80 29.39 22.09
CA ILE A 291 11.88 28.99 21.01
C ILE A 291 11.34 27.59 21.28
N SER A 292 10.04 27.39 21.08
CA SER A 292 9.32 26.12 21.30
C SER A 292 9.46 25.63 22.76
N TYR A 293 9.26 24.35 23.01
CA TYR A 293 9.33 23.72 24.32
C TYR A 293 10.78 23.50 24.79
N GLY A 294 10.94 23.28 26.11
CA GLY A 294 12.20 22.91 26.72
C GLY A 294 13.17 24.08 26.99
N ASN A 295 14.27 23.75 27.64
CA ASN A 295 15.27 24.75 28.05
C ASN A 295 16.50 24.86 27.15
N LYS A 296 16.58 23.97 26.12
CA LYS A 296 17.79 23.86 25.27
C LYS A 296 17.75 24.76 24.02
N ASN A 297 16.62 25.41 23.74
CA ASN A 297 16.38 26.13 22.49
C ASN A 297 16.52 27.66 22.64
N THR A 298 17.59 28.14 23.29
CA THR A 298 17.88 29.56 23.39
C THR A 298 18.58 30.06 22.12
N LEU A 299 18.03 31.12 21.52
CA LEU A 299 18.56 31.69 20.29
C LEU A 299 19.92 32.39 20.53
N LYS A 300 20.90 32.10 19.66
CA LYS A 300 22.23 32.71 19.67
C LYS A 300 22.28 34.04 18.95
N GLU A 301 21.28 34.35 18.12
CA GLU A 301 21.14 35.55 17.29
C GLU A 301 19.67 35.94 17.15
N ASN A 302 19.39 37.14 16.63
CA ASN A 302 18.03 37.53 16.27
C ASN A 302 17.54 36.75 15.09
N LYS A 303 16.30 36.28 15.15
CA LYS A 303 15.69 35.53 14.05
C LYS A 303 14.30 36.03 13.70
N THR A 304 13.95 35.95 12.42
CA THR A 304 12.57 36.01 11.96
C THR A 304 12.09 34.57 11.73
N VAL A 305 10.99 34.20 12.37
CA VAL A 305 10.46 32.82 12.30
C VAL A 305 9.03 32.82 11.77
N ALA A 306 8.68 31.75 11.10
CA ALA A 306 7.30 31.45 10.72
C ALA A 306 6.76 30.26 11.52
N VAL A 307 5.46 30.27 11.78
CA VAL A 307 4.72 29.15 12.34
C VAL A 307 3.91 28.47 11.25
N ILE A 308 4.06 27.14 11.15
CA ILE A 308 3.37 26.32 10.16
C ILE A 308 2.52 25.28 10.91
N PRO A 309 1.20 25.18 10.64
CA PRO A 309 0.28 24.30 11.34
C PRO A 309 0.40 22.86 10.85
N VAL A 310 1.52 22.22 11.15
CA VAL A 310 1.79 20.79 10.96
C VAL A 310 2.62 20.31 12.14
N GLY A 311 2.24 19.21 12.77
CA GLY A 311 2.96 18.66 13.91
C GLY A 311 2.83 17.13 13.94
N TYR A 312 3.29 16.52 15.06
CA TYR A 312 3.35 15.06 15.14
C TYR A 312 1.95 14.39 15.18
N ALA A 313 0.89 15.09 15.62
CA ALA A 313 -0.47 14.57 15.57
C ALA A 313 -0.99 14.45 14.13
N HIS A 314 -0.39 15.16 13.19
CA HIS A 314 -0.76 15.10 11.78
C HIS A 314 0.05 14.05 10.99
N GLY A 315 1.03 13.40 11.64
CA GLY A 315 1.90 12.41 10.99
C GLY A 315 3.33 12.88 10.72
N LEU A 316 3.68 14.15 11.03
CA LEU A 316 5.06 14.61 10.93
C LEU A 316 5.90 13.91 12.01
N GLN A 317 6.96 13.22 11.60
CA GLN A 317 7.79 12.43 12.50
C GLN A 317 8.54 13.33 13.50
N LYS A 318 8.35 13.13 14.81
CA LYS A 318 8.99 13.97 15.84
C LYS A 318 10.52 13.87 15.81
N GLN A 319 11.07 12.74 15.39
CA GLN A 319 12.51 12.49 15.30
C GLN A 319 13.26 13.49 14.42
N ILE A 320 12.59 14.10 13.42
CA ILE A 320 13.24 15.03 12.51
C ILE A 320 13.71 16.32 13.21
N GLU A 321 13.17 16.67 14.39
CA GLU A 321 13.58 17.86 15.16
C GLU A 321 15.05 17.84 15.61
N THR A 322 15.66 16.63 15.70
CA THR A 322 17.05 16.45 16.11
C THR A 322 18.03 16.52 14.94
N LYS A 323 17.51 16.64 13.71
CA LYS A 323 18.29 16.68 12.47
C LYS A 323 18.36 18.11 11.92
N GLU A 324 19.18 18.31 10.90
CA GLU A 324 19.19 19.55 10.11
C GLU A 324 18.00 19.61 9.15
N SER A 325 16.79 19.34 9.67
CA SER A 325 15.57 19.27 8.90
C SER A 325 14.99 20.65 8.62
N TYR A 326 14.30 20.77 7.49
CA TYR A 326 13.70 22.01 7.02
C TYR A 326 12.39 21.72 6.26
N VAL A 327 11.62 22.76 6.06
CA VAL A 327 10.54 22.82 5.07
C VAL A 327 10.92 23.83 3.98
N LEU A 328 10.19 23.88 2.88
CA LEU A 328 10.43 24.89 1.83
C LEU A 328 9.41 26.01 1.93
N VAL A 329 9.90 27.26 1.87
CA VAL A 329 9.08 28.47 1.77
C VAL A 329 9.72 29.34 0.68
N HIS A 330 8.94 29.79 -0.31
CA HIS A 330 9.43 30.52 -1.49
C HIS A 330 10.56 29.81 -2.25
N GLY A 331 10.62 28.47 -2.20
CA GLY A 331 11.68 27.68 -2.83
C GLY A 331 13.02 27.72 -2.08
N GLU A 332 13.05 28.19 -0.84
CA GLU A 332 14.21 28.22 0.03
C GLU A 332 14.01 27.35 1.28
N LYS A 333 15.11 26.87 1.87
CA LYS A 333 15.11 25.98 3.04
C LYS A 333 14.87 26.75 4.34
N ALA A 334 13.70 26.61 4.92
CA ALA A 334 13.35 27.15 6.23
C ALA A 334 13.59 26.08 7.32
N LYS A 335 14.71 26.18 8.05
CA LYS A 335 15.11 25.19 9.06
C LYS A 335 14.10 25.12 10.20
N ILE A 336 13.74 23.90 10.62
CA ILE A 336 12.90 23.67 11.82
C ILE A 336 13.69 24.07 13.05
N LEU A 337 13.08 24.89 13.92
CA LEU A 337 13.70 25.39 15.15
C LEU A 337 12.91 24.91 16.38
N GLY A 338 13.64 24.41 17.37
CA GLY A 338 13.07 23.91 18.60
C GLY A 338 12.34 22.58 18.44
N GLU A 339 11.53 22.22 19.42
CA GLU A 339 10.78 20.97 19.41
C GLU A 339 9.56 21.08 18.51
N ILE A 340 9.26 19.98 17.77
CA ILE A 340 8.01 19.83 17.01
C ILE A 340 6.87 19.71 18.01
N CYS A 341 5.87 20.57 17.88
CA CYS A 341 4.67 20.56 18.70
C CYS A 341 3.63 19.54 18.17
N MET A 342 2.55 19.35 18.91
CA MET A 342 1.45 18.47 18.50
C MET A 342 0.88 18.88 17.13
N ASP A 343 0.62 20.18 16.95
CA ASP A 343 -0.13 20.71 15.80
C ASP A 343 0.66 21.72 14.96
N MET A 344 1.91 22.05 15.30
CA MET A 344 2.68 23.07 14.59
C MET A 344 4.17 22.90 14.72
N ILE A 345 4.90 23.52 13.80
CA ILE A 345 6.34 23.71 13.83
C ILE A 345 6.69 25.19 13.71
N ILE A 346 7.88 25.55 14.18
CA ILE A 346 8.47 26.87 14.02
C ILE A 346 9.68 26.74 13.11
N VAL A 347 9.78 27.59 12.10
CA VAL A 347 10.85 27.54 11.10
C VAL A 347 11.55 28.87 10.94
N ASP A 348 12.87 28.85 10.69
CA ASP A 348 13.70 30.02 10.44
C ASP A 348 13.50 30.56 9.02
N ILE A 349 12.96 31.76 8.91
CA ILE A 349 12.80 32.49 7.64
C ILE A 349 13.66 33.75 7.56
N THR A 350 14.68 33.89 8.42
CA THR A 350 15.50 35.13 8.52
C THR A 350 16.11 35.54 7.19
N HIS A 351 16.53 34.57 6.38
CA HIS A 351 17.15 34.81 5.07
C HIS A 351 16.13 34.81 3.91
N ILE A 352 14.90 34.40 4.13
CA ILE A 352 13.87 34.31 3.11
C ILE A 352 13.11 35.64 3.02
N LYS A 353 13.14 36.28 1.84
CA LYS A 353 12.54 37.59 1.65
C LYS A 353 11.03 37.52 1.43
N ASN A 354 10.35 38.57 1.91
CA ASN A 354 8.93 38.84 1.61
C ASN A 354 7.96 37.72 2.00
N VAL A 355 8.30 36.87 2.97
CA VAL A 355 7.36 35.85 3.48
C VAL A 355 6.18 36.52 4.14
N GLN A 356 4.97 36.06 3.80
CA GLN A 356 3.69 36.56 4.31
C GLN A 356 2.86 35.42 4.92
N ILE A 357 1.85 35.81 5.70
CA ILE A 357 0.80 34.88 6.15
C ILE A 357 0.08 34.35 4.90
N ASP A 358 -0.31 33.08 4.94
CA ASP A 358 -0.88 32.27 3.86
C ASP A 358 0.08 31.79 2.77
N ASP A 359 1.38 32.16 2.80
CA ASP A 359 2.37 31.58 1.90
C ASP A 359 2.47 30.08 2.07
N GLU A 360 2.64 29.36 0.94
CA GLU A 360 2.79 27.92 0.91
C GLU A 360 4.09 27.47 1.60
N ALA A 361 3.96 26.50 2.49
CA ALA A 361 5.08 25.77 3.08
C ALA A 361 5.02 24.31 2.60
N VAL A 362 6.11 23.83 1.97
CA VAL A 362 6.22 22.45 1.47
C VAL A 362 6.96 21.60 2.47
N ILE A 363 6.30 20.55 2.96
CA ILE A 363 6.86 19.58 3.90
C ILE A 363 7.53 18.43 3.15
N ILE A 364 6.88 17.92 2.11
CA ILE A 364 7.40 16.91 1.19
C ILE A 364 7.06 17.37 -0.22
N GLY A 365 8.02 17.29 -1.14
CA GLY A 365 7.85 17.66 -2.54
C GLY A 365 8.69 18.84 -2.96
N LYS A 366 8.41 19.36 -4.14
CA LYS A 366 9.21 20.38 -4.81
C LYS A 366 8.60 21.77 -4.67
N GLN A 367 9.45 22.79 -4.46
CA GLN A 367 9.09 24.20 -4.57
C GLN A 367 10.27 24.96 -5.18
N GLY A 368 10.07 25.56 -6.35
CA GLY A 368 11.15 26.19 -7.10
C GLY A 368 12.22 25.19 -7.55
N LYS A 369 13.46 25.42 -7.12
CA LYS A 369 14.62 24.54 -7.42
C LYS A 369 14.86 23.48 -6.33
N GLU A 370 14.32 23.69 -5.15
CA GLU A 370 14.51 22.81 -4.00
C GLU A 370 13.45 21.72 -3.94
N GLU A 371 13.83 20.59 -3.36
CA GLU A 371 12.92 19.45 -3.16
C GLU A 371 13.23 18.74 -1.85
N ILE A 372 12.18 18.37 -1.12
CA ILE A 372 12.23 17.43 0.00
C ILE A 372 11.63 16.11 -0.48
N THR A 373 12.48 15.15 -0.79
CA THR A 373 12.06 13.84 -1.29
C THR A 373 11.60 12.92 -0.15
N LEU A 374 10.81 11.89 -0.46
CA LEU A 374 10.45 10.86 0.52
C LEU A 374 11.68 10.14 1.10
N PRO A 375 12.70 9.76 0.30
CA PRO A 375 13.97 9.27 0.84
C PRO A 375 14.63 10.23 1.84
N LYS A 376 14.65 11.53 1.54
CA LYS A 376 15.22 12.53 2.46
C LYS A 376 14.44 12.65 3.77
N MET A 377 13.11 12.64 3.69
CA MET A 377 12.27 12.65 4.88
C MET A 377 12.47 11.38 5.72
N SER A 378 12.56 10.20 5.09
CA SER A 378 12.79 8.93 5.79
C SER A 378 14.17 8.85 6.43
N GLU A 379 15.21 9.45 5.79
CA GLU A 379 16.54 9.60 6.39
C GLU A 379 16.48 10.44 7.69
N TRP A 380 15.84 11.60 7.66
CA TRP A 380 15.66 12.42 8.85
C TRP A 380 14.86 11.73 9.95
N ALA A 381 13.84 10.98 9.59
CA ALA A 381 12.97 10.26 10.52
C ALA A 381 13.53 8.90 10.95
N GLU A 382 14.67 8.46 10.41
CA GLU A 382 15.29 7.15 10.67
C GLU A 382 14.32 5.99 10.43
N THR A 383 13.57 6.06 9.34
CA THR A 383 12.56 5.06 8.96
C THR A 383 12.51 4.86 7.45
N ILE A 384 11.50 4.17 6.96
CA ILE A 384 11.28 3.90 5.52
C ILE A 384 10.19 4.79 4.93
N GLN A 385 10.18 4.97 3.61
CA GLN A 385 9.26 5.85 2.90
C GLN A 385 7.79 5.43 3.08
N ASP A 386 7.51 4.12 3.14
CA ASP A 386 6.17 3.58 3.40
C ASP A 386 5.64 4.07 4.76
N ASP A 387 6.47 4.10 5.79
CA ASP A 387 6.13 4.56 7.13
C ASP A 387 5.82 6.07 7.14
N ILE A 388 6.58 6.86 6.36
CA ILE A 388 6.31 8.30 6.21
C ILE A 388 4.92 8.54 5.62
N LEU A 389 4.55 7.84 4.54
CA LEU A 389 3.28 8.09 3.86
C LEU A 389 2.07 7.58 4.63
N THR A 390 2.17 6.41 5.23
CA THR A 390 1.04 5.76 5.92
C THR A 390 0.65 6.45 7.23
N LYS A 391 1.53 7.27 7.80
CA LYS A 391 1.28 7.95 9.09
C LYS A 391 0.55 9.28 9.00
N TRP A 392 0.40 9.84 7.80
CA TRP A 392 -0.39 11.08 7.66
C TRP A 392 -1.85 10.85 8.05
N ASP A 393 -2.36 11.73 8.91
CA ASP A 393 -3.74 11.67 9.42
C ASP A 393 -4.73 11.52 8.27
N LYS A 394 -5.70 10.62 8.42
CA LYS A 394 -6.71 10.29 7.41
C LYS A 394 -7.66 11.46 7.11
N GLU A 395 -7.82 12.38 8.04
CA GLU A 395 -8.64 13.60 7.88
C GLU A 395 -7.96 14.67 7.01
N ILE A 396 -6.67 14.59 6.77
CA ILE A 396 -5.98 15.49 5.84
C ILE A 396 -6.54 15.28 4.43
N LYS A 397 -6.91 16.38 3.79
CA LYS A 397 -7.46 16.35 2.42
C LYS A 397 -6.41 15.85 1.42
N ARG A 398 -6.73 14.79 0.67
CA ARG A 398 -5.97 14.30 -0.49
C ARG A 398 -6.59 14.85 -1.76
N ILE A 399 -5.78 15.42 -2.64
CA ILE A 399 -6.23 16.12 -3.85
C ILE A 399 -5.44 15.57 -5.04
N LEU A 400 -6.15 15.04 -6.03
CA LEU A 400 -5.55 14.70 -7.33
C LEU A 400 -5.29 16.00 -8.12
N ILE A 401 -4.09 16.12 -8.69
CA ILE A 401 -3.66 17.26 -9.52
C ILE A 401 -3.11 16.77 -10.87
#